data_3c17ccf72971330bf079739148bdd9b9
#
_entry.id   3c17ccf72971330bf079739148bdd9b9
#
_cell.length_a   1.000
_cell.length_b   1.000
_cell.length_c   1.000
_cell.angle_alpha   90.00
_cell.angle_beta   90.00
_cell.angle_gamma   90.00
#
_symmetry.space_group_name_H-M   'P 1'
#
loop_
_entity.id
_entity.type
_entity.pdbx_description
1 polymer ?
#
loop_
_entity_poly.entity_id
_entity_poly.type
_entity_poly.pdbx_seq_one_letter_code
_entity_poly.pdbx_strand_id
1 'polypeptide(L)'
;MDPTKKPTYNMWQNTAFMLGNAWRSYKSVPLLCVGIAVSAAGGTIAQLLLAPAVLEQVETHAPLETLVGVILAFGAVLFALYGLNAYLKENAMYGRVAVRTGLLMQLDHKIADTSFPNLLDTDFLKSFQKAINICSGNSESTEAIWTTLTDLLTNLIGFAVYLALLSGLHPLLLAVVLATTVAGYLFSNHINAWVYRHRDEEEEYWNRFGYLQRTATDRTGAKDIRIFGLKPWLDEVWARVQRLYQDYLKQRQLHYLWIDVADLALTFARDGIAYAYLIWLALTEGLPASQFLLYFTAVSGFTQWVTGILSKGTELHRQSLEISLLRETLDWPEPFHFEDGKPLPGAPDMPCEIRFDHVSYRYPEAEADTLHDINLTIHAGEKLAIVGLNGAGKTTLVRLACGFLDPTRGRVLLNGQDIRQYNRWDYYALFSLYTLYLRGRENGEKVDRK
;
A
#
# COMPACT_ATOMS: atom_id res chain seq x y z
N MET A 1 -3.72 -12.90 6.63
CA MET A 1 -3.65 -13.53 5.29
C MET A 1 -3.06 -14.91 5.45
N ASP A 2 -3.66 -15.91 4.85
CA ASP A 2 -3.02 -17.22 4.76
C ASP A 2 -1.73 -17.05 3.92
N PRO A 3 -0.53 -17.26 4.49
CA PRO A 3 0.74 -17.06 3.79
C PRO A 3 0.92 -17.98 2.58
N THR A 4 -0.01 -18.91 2.37
CA THR A 4 0.00 -19.86 1.24
C THR A 4 -0.81 -19.39 0.04
N LYS A 5 -1.65 -18.37 0.17
CA LYS A 5 -2.48 -17.87 -0.92
C LYS A 5 -1.66 -16.94 -1.84
N LYS A 6 -1.43 -17.39 -3.07
CA LYS A 6 -0.78 -16.55 -4.09
C LYS A 6 -1.64 -15.30 -4.36
N PRO A 7 -1.03 -14.12 -4.54
CA PRO A 7 -1.76 -12.91 -4.89
C PRO A 7 -2.47 -13.09 -6.24
N THR A 8 -3.70 -12.58 -6.33
CA THR A 8 -4.53 -12.68 -7.55
C THR A 8 -3.92 -11.92 -8.72
N TYR A 9 -3.22 -10.82 -8.43
CA TYR A 9 -2.62 -9.95 -9.44
C TYR A 9 -1.10 -9.94 -9.34
N ASN A 10 -0.42 -10.02 -10.48
CA ASN A 10 1.03 -9.94 -10.54
C ASN A 10 1.54 -8.48 -10.49
N MET A 11 2.86 -8.31 -10.28
CA MET A 11 3.50 -7.00 -10.13
C MET A 11 3.23 -6.08 -11.33
N TRP A 12 3.27 -6.58 -12.55
CA TRP A 12 3.04 -5.77 -13.75
C TRP A 12 1.58 -5.35 -13.91
N GLN A 13 0.64 -6.22 -13.53
CA GLN A 13 -0.79 -5.91 -13.53
C GLN A 13 -1.11 -4.83 -12.50
N ASN A 14 -0.49 -4.87 -11.33
CA ASN A 14 -0.68 -3.86 -10.29
C ASN A 14 -0.03 -2.52 -10.68
N THR A 15 1.15 -2.55 -11.28
CA THR A 15 1.78 -1.34 -11.84
C THR A 15 0.92 -0.72 -12.95
N ALA A 16 0.39 -1.55 -13.86
CA ALA A 16 -0.51 -1.09 -14.92
C ALA A 16 -1.82 -0.50 -14.37
N PHE A 17 -2.37 -1.10 -13.31
CA PHE A 17 -3.54 -0.57 -12.61
C PHE A 17 -3.26 0.83 -12.03
N MET A 18 -2.16 1.02 -11.33
CA MET A 18 -1.77 2.33 -10.78
C MET A 18 -1.54 3.36 -11.90
N LEU A 19 -0.81 2.99 -12.95
CA LEU A 19 -0.58 3.86 -14.12
C LEU A 19 -1.89 4.20 -14.82
N GLY A 20 -2.82 3.24 -14.96
CA GLY A 20 -4.14 3.44 -15.55
C GLY A 20 -5.00 4.43 -14.76
N ASN A 21 -5.04 4.29 -13.43
CA ASN A 21 -5.75 5.24 -12.55
C ASN A 21 -5.14 6.64 -12.66
N ALA A 22 -3.81 6.77 -12.61
CA ALA A 22 -3.15 8.05 -12.78
C ALA A 22 -3.41 8.66 -14.16
N TRP A 23 -3.38 7.85 -15.22
CA TRP A 23 -3.63 8.33 -16.58
C TRP A 23 -5.05 8.86 -16.79
N ARG A 24 -6.02 8.24 -16.10
CA ARG A 24 -7.43 8.69 -16.16
C ARG A 24 -7.67 9.94 -15.32
N SER A 25 -7.09 10.01 -14.12
CA SER A 25 -7.35 11.07 -13.14
C SER A 25 -6.36 12.25 -13.25
N TYR A 26 -5.04 11.95 -13.40
CA TYR A 26 -3.96 12.93 -13.39
C TYR A 26 -2.80 12.50 -14.29
N LYS A 27 -2.92 12.72 -15.59
CA LYS A 27 -1.93 12.37 -16.62
C LYS A 27 -0.53 12.95 -16.37
N SER A 28 -0.44 14.03 -15.61
CA SER A 28 0.83 14.65 -15.24
C SER A 28 1.71 13.74 -14.38
N VAL A 29 1.14 12.85 -13.54
CA VAL A 29 1.92 12.01 -12.61
C VAL A 29 2.93 11.12 -13.32
N PRO A 30 2.56 10.24 -14.27
CA PRO A 30 3.54 9.40 -14.97
C PRO A 30 4.52 10.23 -15.80
N LEU A 31 4.11 11.36 -16.39
CA LEU A 31 4.99 12.24 -17.15
C LEU A 31 6.03 12.93 -16.25
N LEU A 32 5.60 13.41 -15.07
CA LEU A 32 6.52 13.98 -14.09
C LEU A 32 7.50 12.95 -13.54
N CYS A 33 7.09 11.69 -13.33
CA CYS A 33 7.99 10.61 -12.93
C CYS A 33 9.11 10.41 -13.96
N VAL A 34 8.79 10.41 -15.25
CA VAL A 34 9.78 10.32 -16.32
C VAL A 34 10.70 11.55 -16.33
N GLY A 35 10.14 12.75 -16.22
CA GLY A 35 10.91 13.99 -16.18
C GLY A 35 11.87 14.05 -15.00
N ILE A 36 11.44 13.63 -13.81
CA ILE A 36 12.27 13.52 -12.60
C ILE A 36 13.40 12.51 -12.83
N ALA A 37 13.09 11.34 -13.39
CA ALA A 37 14.09 10.30 -13.64
C ALA A 37 15.17 10.76 -14.63
N VAL A 38 14.77 11.38 -15.73
CA VAL A 38 15.70 11.91 -16.74
C VAL A 38 16.57 13.02 -16.19
N SER A 39 15.98 13.99 -15.48
CA SER A 39 16.73 15.11 -14.89
C SER A 39 17.68 14.65 -13.77
N ALA A 40 17.28 13.68 -12.95
CA ALA A 40 18.12 13.11 -11.90
C ALA A 40 19.31 12.33 -12.47
N ALA A 41 19.06 11.40 -13.41
CA ALA A 41 20.10 10.65 -14.08
C ALA A 41 21.03 11.58 -14.85
N GLY A 42 20.49 12.56 -15.59
CA GLY A 42 21.25 13.57 -16.32
C GLY A 42 22.19 14.38 -15.42
N GLY A 43 21.69 14.80 -14.24
CA GLY A 43 22.50 15.50 -13.24
C GLY A 43 23.68 14.66 -12.73
N THR A 44 23.44 13.40 -12.40
CA THR A 44 24.51 12.47 -11.95
C THR A 44 25.52 12.21 -13.04
N ILE A 45 25.09 12.04 -14.30
CA ILE A 45 25.98 11.84 -15.45
C ILE A 45 26.81 13.11 -15.74
N ALA A 46 26.19 14.29 -15.72
CA ALA A 46 26.90 15.55 -15.85
C ALA A 46 27.96 15.74 -14.75
N GLN A 47 27.63 15.38 -13.52
CA GLN A 47 28.57 15.42 -12.40
C GLN A 47 29.73 14.43 -12.57
N LEU A 48 29.48 13.23 -13.09
CA LEU A 48 30.51 12.24 -13.40
C LEU A 48 31.51 12.79 -14.46
N LEU A 49 31.01 13.46 -15.48
CA LEU A 49 31.84 13.96 -16.62
C LEU A 49 32.59 15.26 -16.29
N LEU A 50 32.20 16.01 -15.26
CA LEU A 50 32.81 17.31 -14.94
C LEU A 50 34.30 17.20 -14.64
N ALA A 51 34.70 16.33 -13.71
CA ALA A 51 36.10 16.23 -13.29
C ALA A 51 37.03 15.72 -14.40
N PRO A 52 36.65 14.67 -15.14
CA PRO A 52 37.43 14.24 -16.35
C PRO A 52 37.54 15.35 -17.38
N ALA A 53 36.47 16.07 -17.71
CA ALA A 53 36.49 17.15 -18.70
C ALA A 53 37.41 18.32 -18.31
N VAL A 54 37.42 18.66 -17.02
CA VAL A 54 38.33 19.69 -16.47
C VAL A 54 39.81 19.21 -16.55
N LEU A 55 40.04 17.95 -16.17
CA LEU A 55 41.38 17.36 -16.20
C LEU A 55 41.92 17.26 -17.61
N GLU A 56 41.11 16.93 -18.59
CA GLU A 56 41.49 16.92 -20.02
C GLU A 56 41.97 18.31 -20.49
N GLN A 57 41.33 19.40 -20.06
CA GLN A 57 41.79 20.76 -20.39
C GLN A 57 43.15 21.06 -19.75
N VAL A 58 43.41 20.53 -18.56
CA VAL A 58 44.73 20.71 -17.90
C VAL A 58 45.80 19.87 -18.61
N GLU A 59 45.53 18.64 -18.99
CA GLU A 59 46.45 17.74 -19.72
C GLU A 59 46.84 18.32 -21.08
N THR A 60 45.89 18.93 -21.79
CA THR A 60 46.10 19.56 -23.10
C THR A 60 46.70 20.97 -22.99
N HIS A 61 47.01 21.45 -21.80
CA HIS A 61 47.51 22.82 -21.58
C HIS A 61 46.62 23.91 -22.17
N ALA A 62 45.29 23.72 -22.12
CA ALA A 62 44.33 24.66 -22.68
C ALA A 62 44.41 26.04 -21.99
N PRO A 63 44.11 27.14 -22.73
CA PRO A 63 44.03 28.48 -22.11
C PRO A 63 43.09 28.55 -20.93
N LEU A 64 43.40 29.40 -19.94
CA LEU A 64 42.60 29.60 -18.74
C LEU A 64 41.13 29.92 -19.06
N GLU A 65 40.88 30.69 -20.11
CA GLU A 65 39.53 31.04 -20.56
C GLU A 65 38.71 29.80 -20.94
N THR A 66 39.32 28.83 -21.63
CA THR A 66 38.69 27.56 -22.04
C THR A 66 38.36 26.71 -20.80
N LEU A 67 39.30 26.61 -19.86
CA LEU A 67 39.10 25.88 -18.60
C LEU A 67 37.94 26.48 -17.80
N VAL A 68 37.92 27.79 -17.60
CA VAL A 68 36.84 28.50 -16.91
C VAL A 68 35.54 28.34 -17.69
N GLY A 69 35.56 28.40 -19.02
CA GLY A 69 34.38 28.16 -19.86
C GLY A 69 33.75 26.79 -19.64
N VAL A 70 34.56 25.71 -19.58
CA VAL A 70 34.11 24.34 -19.33
C VAL A 70 33.46 24.23 -17.94
N ILE A 71 34.11 24.77 -16.90
CA ILE A 71 33.56 24.75 -15.54
C ILE A 71 32.21 25.48 -15.47
N LEU A 72 32.12 26.68 -16.10
CA LEU A 72 30.87 27.44 -16.10
C LEU A 72 29.77 26.73 -16.90
N ALA A 73 30.10 26.10 -18.02
CA ALA A 73 29.15 25.33 -18.83
C ALA A 73 28.56 24.15 -18.03
N PHE A 74 29.42 23.33 -17.41
CA PHE A 74 28.97 22.23 -16.55
C PHE A 74 28.16 22.75 -15.32
N GLY A 75 28.63 23.85 -14.72
CA GLY A 75 27.89 24.49 -13.62
C GLY A 75 26.48 24.94 -14.02
N ALA A 76 26.33 25.55 -15.20
CA ALA A 76 25.04 25.96 -15.74
C ALA A 76 24.14 24.74 -16.04
N VAL A 77 24.69 23.67 -16.64
CA VAL A 77 23.94 22.42 -16.91
C VAL A 77 23.48 21.77 -15.62
N LEU A 78 24.36 21.65 -14.61
CA LEU A 78 24.01 21.07 -13.31
C LEU A 78 22.95 21.91 -12.60
N PHE A 79 23.10 23.24 -12.59
CA PHE A 79 22.10 24.13 -12.03
C PHE A 79 20.73 23.96 -12.70
N ALA A 80 20.70 23.89 -14.03
CA ALA A 80 19.47 23.70 -14.79
C ALA A 80 18.82 22.33 -14.48
N LEU A 81 19.61 21.24 -14.48
CA LEU A 81 19.10 19.89 -14.22
C LEU A 81 18.61 19.71 -12.79
N TYR A 82 19.36 20.18 -11.79
CA TYR A 82 18.93 20.10 -10.39
C TYR A 82 17.75 21.02 -10.09
N GLY A 83 17.74 22.22 -10.67
CA GLY A 83 16.60 23.14 -10.56
C GLY A 83 15.33 22.56 -11.19
N LEU A 84 15.45 21.97 -12.39
CA LEU A 84 14.35 21.27 -13.05
C LEU A 84 13.88 20.07 -12.21
N ASN A 85 14.80 19.26 -11.70
CA ASN A 85 14.46 18.09 -10.86
C ASN A 85 13.69 18.49 -9.61
N ALA A 86 14.14 19.53 -8.90
CA ALA A 86 13.48 20.07 -7.73
C ALA A 86 12.07 20.58 -8.07
N TYR A 87 11.93 21.37 -9.14
CA TYR A 87 10.64 21.85 -9.62
C TYR A 87 9.66 20.71 -9.95
N LEU A 88 10.13 19.69 -10.67
CA LEU A 88 9.30 18.55 -11.05
C LEU A 88 8.87 17.72 -9.83
N LYS A 89 9.76 17.54 -8.83
CA LYS A 89 9.44 16.82 -7.59
C LYS A 89 8.34 17.48 -6.78
N GLU A 90 8.42 18.81 -6.61
CA GLU A 90 7.38 19.57 -5.91
C GLU A 90 6.02 19.48 -6.63
N ASN A 91 6.01 19.61 -7.95
CA ASN A 91 4.77 19.52 -8.73
C ASN A 91 4.18 18.10 -8.79
N ALA A 92 5.00 17.06 -8.64
CA ALA A 92 4.52 15.67 -8.68
C ALA A 92 3.67 15.31 -7.45
N MET A 93 3.89 15.94 -6.30
CA MET A 93 3.22 15.61 -5.04
C MET A 93 1.70 15.77 -5.14
N TYR A 94 1.22 16.88 -5.70
CA TYR A 94 -0.23 17.15 -5.81
C TYR A 94 -0.98 16.08 -6.60
N GLY A 95 -0.44 15.68 -7.76
CA GLY A 95 -1.05 14.65 -8.59
C GLY A 95 -1.03 13.27 -7.93
N ARG A 96 0.04 12.92 -7.24
CA ARG A 96 0.16 11.65 -6.51
C ARG A 96 -0.88 11.54 -5.41
N VAL A 97 -1.03 12.59 -4.59
CA VAL A 97 -2.06 12.66 -3.55
C VAL A 97 -3.45 12.54 -4.15
N ALA A 98 -3.71 13.22 -5.27
CA ALA A 98 -5.01 13.13 -5.94
C ALA A 98 -5.34 11.71 -6.47
N VAL A 99 -4.35 10.98 -7.02
CA VAL A 99 -4.54 9.58 -7.40
C VAL A 99 -4.86 8.71 -6.19
N ARG A 100 -4.12 8.87 -5.10
CA ARG A 100 -4.35 8.13 -3.85
C ARG A 100 -5.72 8.40 -3.25
N THR A 101 -6.13 9.67 -3.16
CA THR A 101 -7.46 10.04 -2.64
C THR A 101 -8.57 9.55 -3.56
N GLY A 102 -8.33 9.47 -4.86
CA GLY A 102 -9.25 8.84 -5.81
C GLY A 102 -9.46 7.34 -5.54
N LEU A 103 -8.40 6.62 -5.16
CA LEU A 103 -8.50 5.21 -4.75
C LEU A 103 -9.22 5.06 -3.41
N LEU A 104 -8.97 5.96 -2.46
CA LEU A 104 -9.70 6.00 -1.18
C LEU A 104 -11.20 6.22 -1.42
N MET A 105 -11.56 7.14 -2.31
CA MET A 105 -12.96 7.37 -2.68
C MET A 105 -13.62 6.13 -3.32
N GLN A 106 -12.88 5.34 -4.12
CA GLN A 106 -13.38 4.07 -4.65
C GLN A 106 -13.67 3.06 -3.52
N LEU A 107 -12.82 3.02 -2.47
CA LEU A 107 -13.09 2.19 -1.28
C LEU A 107 -14.32 2.68 -0.52
N ASP A 108 -14.47 4.01 -0.35
CA ASP A 108 -15.66 4.59 0.31
C ASP A 108 -16.94 4.26 -0.45
N HIS A 109 -16.92 4.31 -1.78
CA HIS A 109 -18.04 3.84 -2.60
C HIS A 109 -18.28 2.35 -2.41
N LYS A 110 -17.21 1.52 -2.42
CA LYS A 110 -17.34 0.08 -2.22
C LYS A 110 -18.03 -0.27 -0.92
N ILE A 111 -17.66 0.37 0.22
CA ILE A 111 -18.29 0.08 1.51
C ILE A 111 -19.73 0.62 1.59
N ALA A 112 -20.02 1.73 0.90
CA ALA A 112 -21.35 2.32 0.89
C ALA A 112 -22.34 1.48 0.04
N ASP A 113 -21.88 0.92 -1.06
CA ASP A 113 -22.71 0.26 -2.05
C ASP A 113 -22.70 -1.27 -1.95
N THR A 114 -21.79 -1.86 -1.14
CA THR A 114 -21.66 -3.32 -1.00
C THR A 114 -22.91 -3.94 -0.37
N SER A 115 -23.15 -5.20 -0.72
CA SER A 115 -24.22 -6.02 -0.12
C SER A 115 -24.08 -6.09 1.40
N PHE A 116 -25.20 -5.96 2.11
CA PHE A 116 -25.20 -5.97 3.57
C PHE A 116 -24.53 -7.21 4.21
N PRO A 117 -24.63 -8.44 3.64
CA PRO A 117 -23.89 -9.60 4.15
C PRO A 117 -22.36 -9.38 4.18
N ASN A 118 -21.77 -8.63 3.23
CA ASN A 118 -20.36 -8.31 3.24
C ASN A 118 -19.97 -7.47 4.46
N LEU A 119 -20.86 -6.58 4.94
CA LEU A 119 -20.66 -5.81 6.17
C LEU A 119 -20.73 -6.64 7.45
N LEU A 120 -21.21 -7.88 7.37
CA LEU A 120 -21.22 -8.86 8.46
C LEU A 120 -20.05 -9.85 8.35
N ASP A 121 -19.34 -9.85 7.23
CA ASP A 121 -18.18 -10.71 6.97
C ASP A 121 -16.92 -10.11 7.60
N THR A 122 -16.38 -10.82 8.59
CA THR A 122 -15.17 -10.38 9.31
C THR A 122 -13.94 -10.33 8.40
N ASP A 123 -13.87 -11.18 7.37
CA ASP A 123 -12.73 -11.19 6.43
C ASP A 123 -12.80 -10.03 5.44
N PHE A 124 -14.00 -9.69 4.97
CA PHE A 124 -14.20 -8.46 4.20
C PHE A 124 -13.79 -7.21 4.99
N LEU A 125 -14.29 -7.08 6.23
CA LEU A 125 -13.99 -5.91 7.06
C LEU A 125 -12.49 -5.79 7.38
N LYS A 126 -11.80 -6.90 7.65
CA LYS A 126 -10.34 -6.92 7.83
C LYS A 126 -9.59 -6.51 6.55
N SER A 127 -10.02 -7.04 5.39
CA SER A 127 -9.44 -6.69 4.09
C SER A 127 -9.65 -5.22 3.77
N PHE A 128 -10.87 -4.72 4.00
CA PHE A 128 -11.24 -3.32 3.80
C PHE A 128 -10.40 -2.38 4.68
N GLN A 129 -10.24 -2.70 5.98
CA GLN A 129 -9.40 -1.89 6.88
C GLN A 129 -7.94 -1.86 6.43
N LYS A 130 -7.40 -2.98 5.95
CA LYS A 130 -6.04 -3.04 5.38
C LYS A 130 -5.95 -2.20 4.09
N ALA A 131 -6.94 -2.27 3.21
CA ALA A 131 -6.99 -1.49 1.98
C ALA A 131 -7.03 0.03 2.25
N ILE A 132 -7.79 0.47 3.26
CA ILE A 132 -7.76 1.88 3.71
C ILE A 132 -6.37 2.25 4.20
N ASN A 133 -5.72 1.42 5.00
CA ASN A 133 -4.38 1.72 5.52
C ASN A 133 -3.36 1.91 4.38
N ILE A 134 -3.44 1.11 3.31
CA ILE A 134 -2.59 1.23 2.10
C ILE A 134 -2.78 2.57 1.39
N CYS A 135 -3.92 3.23 1.58
CA CYS A 135 -4.24 4.55 1.01
C CYS A 135 -4.10 5.71 2.00
N SER A 136 -3.77 5.47 3.28
CA SER A 136 -3.93 6.47 4.35
C SER A 136 -2.79 7.48 4.46
N GLY A 137 -1.60 7.20 3.91
CA GLY A 137 -0.40 8.02 4.14
C GLY A 137 0.51 8.18 2.92
N ASN A 138 1.43 9.14 2.99
CA ASN A 138 2.40 9.42 1.92
C ASN A 138 3.52 8.38 1.83
N SER A 139 3.71 7.58 2.87
CA SER A 139 4.67 6.46 2.91
C SER A 139 4.04 5.12 2.48
N GLU A 140 2.72 5.09 2.34
CA GLU A 140 1.99 3.88 2.00
C GLU A 140 2.10 3.54 0.51
N SER A 141 1.86 2.29 0.15
CA SER A 141 2.16 1.74 -1.17
C SER A 141 1.49 2.45 -2.34
N THR A 142 0.28 2.98 -2.17
CA THR A 142 -0.41 3.74 -3.23
C THR A 142 0.24 5.08 -3.57
N GLU A 143 1.00 5.65 -2.65
CA GLU A 143 1.80 6.86 -2.86
C GLU A 143 3.27 6.53 -3.14
N ALA A 144 3.88 5.66 -2.33
CA ALA A 144 5.30 5.31 -2.40
C ALA A 144 5.68 4.66 -3.74
N ILE A 145 4.75 3.98 -4.42
CA ILE A 145 5.00 3.34 -5.71
C ILE A 145 5.50 4.33 -6.77
N TRP A 146 5.05 5.59 -6.74
CA TRP A 146 5.49 6.60 -7.70
C TRP A 146 6.97 6.95 -7.53
N THR A 147 7.43 7.03 -6.30
CA THR A 147 8.85 7.22 -5.98
C THR A 147 9.65 6.00 -6.40
N THR A 148 9.17 4.80 -6.10
CA THR A 148 9.81 3.54 -6.48
C THR A 148 9.95 3.41 -8.00
N LEU A 149 8.90 3.70 -8.77
CA LEU A 149 8.93 3.67 -10.24
C LEU A 149 9.88 4.74 -10.81
N THR A 150 9.87 5.95 -10.24
CA THR A 150 10.77 7.03 -10.64
C THR A 150 12.23 6.66 -10.39
N ASP A 151 12.54 6.12 -9.21
CA ASP A 151 13.89 5.70 -8.83
C ASP A 151 14.34 4.50 -9.68
N LEU A 152 13.46 3.55 -9.93
CA LEU A 152 13.74 2.41 -10.80
C LEU A 152 14.11 2.88 -12.23
N LEU A 153 13.33 3.79 -12.80
CA LEU A 153 13.61 4.38 -14.11
C LEU A 153 14.92 5.17 -14.10
N THR A 154 15.18 5.96 -13.06
CA THR A 154 16.45 6.69 -12.87
C THR A 154 17.64 5.73 -12.88
N ASN A 155 17.54 4.64 -12.11
CA ASN A 155 18.60 3.63 -12.02
C ASN A 155 18.79 2.90 -13.36
N LEU A 156 17.73 2.61 -14.10
CA LEU A 156 17.81 1.98 -15.43
C LEU A 156 18.53 2.90 -16.46
N ILE A 157 18.20 4.20 -16.45
CA ILE A 157 18.86 5.18 -17.31
C ILE A 157 20.36 5.28 -16.94
N GLY A 158 20.66 5.45 -15.65
CA GLY A 158 22.03 5.50 -15.16
C GLY A 158 22.82 4.23 -15.51
N PHE A 159 22.24 3.06 -15.27
CA PHE A 159 22.83 1.77 -15.62
C PHE A 159 23.18 1.69 -17.11
N ALA A 160 22.26 2.07 -18.01
CA ALA A 160 22.49 2.02 -19.46
C ALA A 160 23.64 2.93 -19.87
N VAL A 161 23.73 4.17 -19.35
CA VAL A 161 24.78 5.11 -19.65
C VAL A 161 26.13 4.65 -19.11
N TYR A 162 26.19 4.20 -17.86
CA TYR A 162 27.45 3.70 -17.27
C TYR A 162 27.91 2.39 -17.92
N LEU A 163 27.00 1.52 -18.33
CA LEU A 163 27.32 0.32 -19.11
C LEU A 163 27.95 0.72 -20.46
N ALA A 164 27.40 1.71 -21.13
CA ALA A 164 27.99 2.22 -22.40
C ALA A 164 29.37 2.82 -22.17
N LEU A 165 29.57 3.60 -21.10
CA LEU A 165 30.89 4.17 -20.76
C LEU A 165 31.93 3.07 -20.45
N LEU A 166 31.53 2.05 -19.70
CA LEU A 166 32.43 0.95 -19.30
C LEU A 166 32.63 -0.10 -20.40
N SER A 167 31.83 -0.09 -21.48
CA SER A 167 31.92 -1.04 -22.57
C SER A 167 33.26 -0.95 -23.34
N GLY A 168 33.97 0.17 -23.24
CA GLY A 168 35.31 0.34 -23.78
C GLY A 168 36.44 -0.37 -22.99
N LEU A 169 36.14 -0.84 -21.77
CA LEU A 169 37.05 -1.59 -20.91
C LEU A 169 36.99 -3.10 -21.21
N HIS A 170 37.97 -3.83 -20.64
CA HIS A 170 37.99 -5.28 -20.81
C HIS A 170 36.73 -5.94 -20.25
N PRO A 171 36.03 -6.85 -20.98
CA PRO A 171 34.76 -7.46 -20.56
C PRO A 171 34.81 -8.19 -19.18
N LEU A 172 36.01 -8.70 -18.84
CA LEU A 172 36.24 -9.36 -17.54
C LEU A 172 35.98 -8.42 -16.34
N LEU A 173 36.39 -7.14 -16.46
CA LEU A 173 36.17 -6.16 -15.43
C LEU A 173 34.68 -5.94 -15.18
N LEU A 174 33.94 -5.77 -16.27
CA LEU A 174 32.46 -5.62 -16.18
C LEU A 174 31.81 -6.85 -15.56
N ALA A 175 32.25 -8.04 -15.93
CA ALA A 175 31.78 -9.30 -15.35
C ALA A 175 32.06 -9.38 -13.83
N VAL A 176 33.26 -8.96 -13.39
CA VAL A 176 33.63 -8.93 -11.95
C VAL A 176 32.71 -7.94 -11.17
N VAL A 177 32.51 -6.73 -11.72
CA VAL A 177 31.67 -5.71 -11.09
C VAL A 177 30.22 -6.18 -10.99
N LEU A 178 29.69 -6.78 -12.05
CA LEU A 178 28.34 -7.35 -12.02
C LEU A 178 28.22 -8.52 -11.05
N ALA A 179 29.16 -9.48 -11.10
CA ALA A 179 29.12 -10.66 -10.24
C ALA A 179 29.20 -10.29 -8.76
N THR A 180 30.09 -9.38 -8.36
CA THR A 180 30.21 -8.94 -6.95
C THR A 180 29.00 -8.15 -6.51
N THR A 181 28.40 -7.33 -7.36
CA THR A 181 27.18 -6.58 -7.05
C THR A 181 25.97 -7.52 -6.85
N VAL A 182 25.80 -8.48 -7.76
CA VAL A 182 24.74 -9.48 -7.65
C VAL A 182 24.94 -10.37 -6.41
N ALA A 183 26.17 -10.78 -6.10
CA ALA A 183 26.46 -11.54 -4.88
C ALA A 183 26.11 -10.77 -3.61
N GLY A 184 26.46 -9.48 -3.52
CA GLY A 184 26.09 -8.60 -2.42
C GLY A 184 24.56 -8.48 -2.26
N TYR A 185 23.85 -8.29 -3.36
CA TYR A 185 22.40 -8.26 -3.36
C TYR A 185 21.77 -9.57 -2.87
N LEU A 186 22.22 -10.71 -3.37
CA LEU A 186 21.70 -12.02 -2.96
C LEU A 186 21.96 -12.27 -1.46
N PHE A 187 23.14 -11.88 -0.96
CA PHE A 187 23.47 -11.97 0.46
C PHE A 187 22.56 -11.06 1.30
N SER A 188 22.40 -9.81 0.90
CA SER A 188 21.48 -8.85 1.55
C SER A 188 20.05 -9.37 1.56
N ASN A 189 19.57 -9.89 0.45
CA ASN A 189 18.21 -10.43 0.32
C ASN A 189 17.98 -11.68 1.20
N HIS A 190 19.00 -12.53 1.33
CA HIS A 190 18.94 -13.68 2.24
C HIS A 190 18.77 -13.28 3.71
N ILE A 191 19.50 -12.26 4.14
CA ILE A 191 19.38 -11.73 5.52
C ILE A 191 18.05 -10.98 5.70
N ASN A 192 17.62 -10.19 4.72
CA ASN A 192 16.32 -9.52 4.75
C ASN A 192 15.14 -10.51 4.85
N ALA A 193 15.28 -11.72 4.34
CA ALA A 193 14.30 -12.79 4.52
C ALA A 193 14.13 -13.19 6.00
N TRP A 194 15.15 -13.00 6.85
CA TRP A 194 15.01 -13.17 8.29
C TRP A 194 14.08 -12.11 8.88
N VAL A 195 14.29 -10.85 8.55
CA VAL A 195 13.45 -9.72 9.01
C VAL A 195 11.99 -9.94 8.58
N TYR A 196 11.79 -10.37 7.34
CA TYR A 196 10.44 -10.67 6.83
C TYR A 196 9.75 -11.79 7.61
N ARG A 197 10.47 -12.85 7.95
CA ARG A 197 9.91 -13.99 8.73
C ARG A 197 9.54 -13.62 10.18
N HIS A 198 10.18 -12.59 10.75
CA HIS A 198 9.91 -12.12 12.12
C HIS A 198 9.04 -10.84 12.15
N ARG A 199 8.41 -10.50 11.02
CA ARG A 199 7.52 -9.34 10.93
C ARG A 199 6.31 -9.47 11.84
N ASP A 200 5.77 -10.67 11.98
CA ASP A 200 4.60 -10.93 12.84
C ASP A 200 4.92 -10.66 14.32
N GLU A 201 6.16 -10.90 14.75
CA GLU A 201 6.62 -10.54 16.10
C GLU A 201 6.65 -9.02 16.29
N GLU A 202 7.11 -8.27 15.29
CA GLU A 202 7.11 -6.80 15.34
C GLU A 202 5.69 -6.26 15.39
N GLU A 203 4.76 -6.80 14.59
CA GLU A 203 3.34 -6.44 14.62
C GLU A 203 2.71 -6.75 15.98
N GLU A 204 3.10 -7.83 16.64
CA GLU A 204 2.61 -8.16 17.98
C GLU A 204 3.05 -7.13 19.02
N TYR A 205 4.30 -6.64 18.98
CA TYR A 205 4.74 -5.56 19.88
C TYR A 205 3.95 -4.27 19.64
N TRP A 206 3.72 -3.89 18.39
CA TRP A 206 2.92 -2.72 18.06
C TRP A 206 1.46 -2.86 18.49
N ASN A 207 0.88 -4.04 18.37
CA ASN A 207 -0.47 -4.34 18.86
C ASN A 207 -0.56 -4.21 20.39
N ARG A 208 0.45 -4.68 21.12
CA ARG A 208 0.55 -4.54 22.58
C ARG A 208 0.68 -3.07 22.98
N PHE A 209 1.53 -2.29 22.31
CA PHE A 209 1.62 -0.85 22.56
C PHE A 209 0.31 -0.13 22.26
N GLY A 210 -0.33 -0.44 21.15
CA GLY A 210 -1.64 0.13 20.78
C GLY A 210 -2.75 -0.22 21.77
N TYR A 211 -2.75 -1.43 22.33
CA TYR A 211 -3.67 -1.81 23.38
C TYR A 211 -3.43 -0.99 24.66
N LEU A 212 -2.19 -0.89 25.12
CA LEU A 212 -1.83 -0.11 26.31
C LEU A 212 -2.20 1.36 26.13
N GLN A 213 -1.91 1.94 24.98
CA GLN A 213 -2.25 3.33 24.66
C GLN A 213 -3.77 3.55 24.70
N ARG A 214 -4.56 2.68 24.03
CA ARG A 214 -6.02 2.76 24.03
C ARG A 214 -6.57 2.64 25.45
N THR A 215 -6.09 1.67 26.23
CA THR A 215 -6.52 1.48 27.63
C THR A 215 -6.22 2.72 28.49
N ALA A 216 -5.05 3.34 28.32
CA ALA A 216 -4.66 4.53 29.06
C ALA A 216 -5.47 5.79 28.68
N THR A 217 -5.95 5.87 27.44
CA THR A 217 -6.68 7.04 26.90
C THR A 217 -8.21 6.86 26.92
N ASP A 218 -8.70 5.66 27.20
CA ASP A 218 -10.13 5.38 27.24
C ASP A 218 -10.80 6.12 28.40
N ARG A 219 -11.83 6.91 28.07
CA ARG A 219 -12.63 7.66 29.04
C ARG A 219 -13.38 6.76 30.03
N THR A 220 -13.80 5.59 29.59
CA THR A 220 -14.58 4.66 30.44
C THR A 220 -13.70 4.05 31.52
N GLY A 221 -12.43 3.73 31.20
CA GLY A 221 -11.41 3.22 32.12
C GLY A 221 -10.72 4.28 32.98
N ALA A 222 -10.86 5.57 32.61
CA ALA A 222 -10.11 6.64 33.27
C ALA A 222 -10.38 6.79 34.78
N LYS A 223 -11.62 6.52 35.22
CA LYS A 223 -12.02 6.51 36.64
C LYS A 223 -11.38 5.33 37.38
N ASP A 224 -11.34 4.15 36.78
CA ASP A 224 -10.84 2.93 37.39
C ASP A 224 -9.30 3.01 37.55
N ILE A 225 -8.59 3.54 36.56
CA ILE A 225 -7.16 3.79 36.65
C ILE A 225 -6.82 4.70 37.86
N ARG A 226 -7.65 5.72 38.13
CA ARG A 226 -7.44 6.66 39.23
C ARG A 226 -7.84 6.07 40.58
N ILE A 227 -9.01 5.44 40.67
CA ILE A 227 -9.54 4.88 41.90
C ILE A 227 -8.66 3.71 42.40
N PHE A 228 -8.25 2.84 41.50
CA PHE A 228 -7.45 1.68 41.85
C PHE A 228 -5.93 1.95 41.77
N GLY A 229 -5.50 3.17 41.46
CA GLY A 229 -4.08 3.52 41.37
C GLY A 229 -3.30 2.71 40.36
N LEU A 230 -3.88 2.37 39.21
CA LEU A 230 -3.30 1.44 38.22
C LEU A 230 -2.14 2.03 37.41
N LYS A 231 -1.80 3.32 37.58
CA LYS A 231 -0.71 3.94 36.83
C LYS A 231 0.65 3.20 36.97
N PRO A 232 1.12 2.84 38.20
CA PRO A 232 2.40 2.10 38.34
C PRO A 232 2.37 0.75 37.62
N TRP A 233 1.25 0.06 37.63
CA TRP A 233 1.09 -1.19 36.91
C TRP A 233 1.15 -0.99 35.38
N LEU A 234 0.48 0.03 34.85
CA LEU A 234 0.55 0.39 33.42
C LEU A 234 2.00 0.73 33.01
N ASP A 235 2.70 1.52 33.84
CA ASP A 235 4.10 1.90 33.59
C ASP A 235 5.02 0.65 33.61
N GLU A 236 4.78 -0.31 34.50
CA GLU A 236 5.53 -1.56 34.56
C GLU A 236 5.29 -2.42 33.31
N VAL A 237 4.03 -2.58 32.91
CA VAL A 237 3.67 -3.35 31.70
C VAL A 237 4.27 -2.69 30.45
N TRP A 238 4.19 -1.37 30.35
CA TRP A 238 4.80 -0.62 29.28
C TRP A 238 6.31 -0.86 29.20
N ALA A 239 7.00 -0.70 30.33
CA ALA A 239 8.44 -0.91 30.41
C ALA A 239 8.86 -2.35 30.08
N ARG A 240 8.00 -3.34 30.38
CA ARG A 240 8.23 -4.75 30.01
C ARG A 240 8.14 -4.95 28.51
N VAL A 241 7.05 -4.46 27.87
CA VAL A 241 6.89 -4.56 26.41
C VAL A 241 8.00 -3.82 25.69
N GLN A 242 8.40 -2.64 26.18
CA GLN A 242 9.49 -1.85 25.62
C GLN A 242 10.83 -2.59 25.68
N ARG A 243 11.15 -3.28 26.78
CA ARG A 243 12.39 -4.08 26.89
C ARG A 243 12.39 -5.23 25.88
N LEU A 244 11.31 -5.97 25.76
CA LEU A 244 11.19 -7.06 24.78
C LEU A 244 11.36 -6.55 23.34
N TYR A 245 10.73 -5.43 23.01
CA TYR A 245 10.87 -4.81 21.69
C TYR A 245 12.30 -4.32 21.44
N GLN A 246 12.98 -3.75 22.45
CA GLN A 246 14.40 -3.35 22.33
C GLN A 246 15.32 -4.55 22.08
N ASP A 247 15.06 -5.69 22.69
CA ASP A 247 15.86 -6.90 22.46
C ASP A 247 15.63 -7.47 21.04
N TYR A 248 14.40 -7.43 20.55
CA TYR A 248 14.10 -7.71 19.15
C TYR A 248 14.84 -6.75 18.20
N LEU A 249 14.82 -5.43 18.48
CA LEU A 249 15.52 -4.43 17.68
C LEU A 249 17.04 -4.68 17.65
N LYS A 250 17.66 -5.07 18.77
CA LYS A 250 19.09 -5.42 18.81
C LYS A 250 19.41 -6.61 17.92
N GLN A 251 18.60 -7.67 17.96
CA GLN A 251 18.79 -8.83 17.09
C GLN A 251 18.66 -8.44 15.62
N ARG A 252 17.63 -7.68 15.26
CA ARG A 252 17.45 -7.16 13.91
C ARG A 252 18.65 -6.33 13.45
N GLN A 253 19.15 -5.44 14.31
CA GLN A 253 20.31 -4.59 14.00
C GLN A 253 21.60 -5.37 13.78
N LEU A 254 21.81 -6.48 14.52
CA LEU A 254 22.93 -7.38 14.27
C LEU A 254 22.88 -8.03 12.88
N HIS A 255 21.69 -8.38 12.37
CA HIS A 255 21.56 -8.91 11.02
C HIS A 255 21.91 -7.86 9.97
N TYR A 256 21.49 -6.60 10.16
CA TYR A 256 21.86 -5.50 9.26
C TYR A 256 23.37 -5.23 9.29
N LEU A 257 24.01 -5.28 10.46
CA LEU A 257 25.46 -5.14 10.57
C LEU A 257 26.23 -6.15 9.69
N TRP A 258 25.75 -7.40 9.62
CA TRP A 258 26.38 -8.41 8.75
C TRP A 258 26.18 -8.12 7.27
N ILE A 259 25.06 -7.50 6.88
CA ILE A 259 24.87 -7.00 5.51
C ILE A 259 25.92 -5.94 5.20
N ASP A 260 26.08 -4.95 6.08
CA ASP A 260 27.02 -3.84 5.89
C ASP A 260 28.47 -4.33 5.82
N VAL A 261 28.87 -5.28 6.67
CA VAL A 261 30.21 -5.89 6.66
C VAL A 261 30.47 -6.67 5.36
N ALA A 262 29.49 -7.44 4.90
CA ALA A 262 29.62 -8.20 3.65
C ALA A 262 29.70 -7.25 2.43
N ASP A 263 28.87 -6.21 2.39
CA ASP A 263 28.89 -5.21 1.33
C ASP A 263 30.23 -4.45 1.30
N LEU A 264 30.76 -4.07 2.46
CA LEU A 264 32.07 -3.44 2.57
C LEU A 264 33.17 -4.35 2.03
N ALA A 265 33.18 -5.63 2.38
CA ALA A 265 34.18 -6.60 1.90
C ALA A 265 34.08 -6.82 0.39
N LEU A 266 32.86 -6.96 -0.16
CA LEU A 266 32.63 -7.11 -1.59
C LEU A 266 33.01 -5.84 -2.36
N THR A 267 32.69 -4.67 -1.81
CA THR A 267 33.07 -3.37 -2.37
C THR A 267 34.59 -3.21 -2.44
N PHE A 268 35.28 -3.52 -1.35
CA PHE A 268 36.74 -3.47 -1.29
C PHE A 268 37.38 -4.42 -2.32
N ALA A 269 36.89 -5.65 -2.42
CA ALA A 269 37.40 -6.61 -3.41
C ALA A 269 37.14 -6.14 -4.84
N ARG A 270 35.94 -5.66 -5.13
CA ARG A 270 35.56 -5.15 -6.47
C ARG A 270 36.39 -3.94 -6.87
N ASP A 271 36.44 -2.92 -6.01
CA ASP A 271 37.13 -1.67 -6.31
C ASP A 271 38.63 -1.91 -6.37
N GLY A 272 39.20 -2.78 -5.51
CA GLY A 272 40.59 -3.20 -5.57
C GLY A 272 40.99 -3.85 -6.87
N ILE A 273 40.18 -4.79 -7.37
CA ILE A 273 40.41 -5.44 -8.67
C ILE A 273 40.31 -4.41 -9.82
N ALA A 274 39.25 -3.57 -9.77
CA ALA A 274 39.03 -2.58 -10.82
C ALA A 274 40.18 -1.53 -10.87
N TYR A 275 40.59 -1.04 -9.71
CA TYR A 275 41.67 -0.04 -9.65
C TYR A 275 43.03 -0.62 -10.01
N ALA A 276 43.33 -1.85 -9.57
CA ALA A 276 44.56 -2.53 -9.99
C ALA A 276 44.60 -2.69 -11.53
N TYR A 277 43.49 -3.06 -12.14
CA TYR A 277 43.41 -3.14 -13.63
C TYR A 277 43.54 -1.76 -14.29
N LEU A 278 42.90 -0.72 -13.81
CA LEU A 278 43.02 0.63 -14.36
C LEU A 278 44.45 1.20 -14.22
N ILE A 279 45.10 0.94 -13.07
CA ILE A 279 46.54 1.32 -12.89
C ILE A 279 47.42 0.57 -13.86
N TRP A 280 47.21 -0.75 -14.03
CA TRP A 280 47.94 -1.53 -14.99
C TRP A 280 47.75 -0.96 -16.42
N LEU A 281 46.52 -0.63 -16.82
CA LEU A 281 46.21 -0.03 -18.13
C LEU A 281 46.88 1.33 -18.31
N ALA A 282 46.90 2.17 -17.28
CA ALA A 282 47.55 3.48 -17.30
C ALA A 282 49.09 3.36 -17.50
N LEU A 283 49.70 2.33 -16.87
CA LEU A 283 51.14 2.13 -16.94
C LEU A 283 51.60 1.43 -18.22
N THR A 284 50.74 0.56 -18.82
CA THR A 284 51.12 -0.25 -20.00
C THR A 284 50.67 0.34 -21.33
N GLU A 285 49.45 0.94 -21.34
CA GLU A 285 48.87 1.47 -22.59
C GLU A 285 48.82 3.01 -22.61
N GLY A 286 49.33 3.67 -21.55
CA GLY A 286 49.40 5.13 -21.51
C GLY A 286 48.04 5.82 -21.42
N LEU A 287 47.10 5.24 -20.65
CA LEU A 287 45.76 5.81 -20.44
C LEU A 287 45.89 7.25 -19.89
N PRO A 288 45.27 8.26 -20.54
CA PRO A 288 45.25 9.64 -20.02
C PRO A 288 44.63 9.71 -18.60
N ALA A 289 45.13 10.63 -17.77
CA ALA A 289 44.62 10.78 -16.40
C ALA A 289 43.14 11.16 -16.34
N SER A 290 42.67 11.93 -17.33
CA SER A 290 41.25 12.27 -17.51
C SER A 290 40.38 11.03 -17.74
N GLN A 291 40.82 10.10 -18.60
CA GLN A 291 40.09 8.84 -18.81
C GLN A 291 40.23 7.89 -17.64
N PHE A 292 41.39 7.84 -16.99
CA PHE A 292 41.55 7.08 -15.73
C PHE A 292 40.55 7.53 -14.68
N LEU A 293 40.42 8.83 -14.48
CA LEU A 293 39.48 9.41 -13.51
C LEU A 293 38.02 9.10 -13.88
N LEU A 294 37.67 9.14 -15.17
CA LEU A 294 36.32 8.79 -15.65
C LEU A 294 35.98 7.34 -15.31
N TYR A 295 36.87 6.41 -15.68
CA TYR A 295 36.62 4.98 -15.42
C TYR A 295 36.64 4.64 -13.93
N PHE A 296 37.55 5.26 -13.16
CA PHE A 296 37.64 5.11 -11.72
C PHE A 296 36.32 5.48 -11.01
N THR A 297 35.77 6.65 -11.34
CA THR A 297 34.48 7.12 -10.80
C THR A 297 33.30 6.32 -11.36
N ALA A 298 33.37 5.91 -12.63
CA ALA A 298 32.29 5.14 -13.23
C ALA A 298 32.17 3.72 -12.63
N VAL A 299 33.27 3.05 -12.29
CA VAL A 299 33.23 1.72 -11.63
C VAL A 299 32.49 1.79 -10.29
N SER A 300 32.83 2.76 -9.42
CA SER A 300 32.16 2.94 -8.14
C SER A 300 30.68 3.31 -8.32
N GLY A 301 30.36 4.21 -9.26
CA GLY A 301 28.99 4.63 -9.54
C GLY A 301 28.12 3.54 -10.16
N PHE A 302 28.70 2.66 -10.98
CA PHE A 302 27.96 1.58 -11.64
C PHE A 302 27.24 0.65 -10.65
N THR A 303 27.90 0.32 -9.56
CA THR A 303 27.32 -0.53 -8.50
C THR A 303 26.05 0.07 -7.90
N GLN A 304 26.03 1.38 -7.66
CA GLN A 304 24.86 2.06 -7.12
C GLN A 304 23.63 1.90 -8.02
N TRP A 305 23.84 1.97 -9.36
CA TRP A 305 22.76 1.77 -10.31
C TRP A 305 22.21 0.34 -10.30
N VAL A 306 23.10 -0.66 -10.27
CA VAL A 306 22.69 -2.08 -10.22
C VAL A 306 21.97 -2.38 -8.90
N THR A 307 22.56 -2.00 -7.78
CA THR A 307 21.92 -2.18 -6.45
C THR A 307 20.61 -1.43 -6.36
N GLY A 308 20.54 -0.23 -6.94
CA GLY A 308 19.31 0.56 -7.02
C GLY A 308 18.21 -0.15 -7.80
N ILE A 309 18.52 -0.74 -8.97
CA ILE A 309 17.55 -1.53 -9.76
C ILE A 309 17.01 -2.70 -8.94
N LEU A 310 17.91 -3.48 -8.33
CA LEU A 310 17.54 -4.66 -7.56
C LEU A 310 16.71 -4.33 -6.33
N SER A 311 17.14 -3.31 -5.57
CA SER A 311 16.43 -2.83 -4.37
C SER A 311 15.05 -2.27 -4.71
N LYS A 312 14.96 -1.40 -5.74
CA LYS A 312 13.67 -0.82 -6.15
C LYS A 312 12.76 -1.85 -6.81
N GLY A 313 13.31 -2.86 -7.47
CA GLY A 313 12.55 -4.02 -7.96
C GLY A 313 11.92 -4.82 -6.82
N THR A 314 12.68 -5.09 -5.75
CA THR A 314 12.17 -5.76 -4.54
C THR A 314 11.09 -4.92 -3.84
N GLU A 315 11.32 -3.62 -3.71
CA GLU A 315 10.35 -2.68 -3.13
C GLU A 315 9.06 -2.61 -3.95
N LEU A 316 9.17 -2.54 -5.26
CA LEU A 316 8.02 -2.58 -6.17
C LEU A 316 7.22 -3.88 -6.04
N HIS A 317 7.92 -5.01 -5.86
CA HIS A 317 7.26 -6.30 -5.60
C HIS A 317 6.47 -6.27 -4.28
N ARG A 318 7.06 -5.77 -3.20
CA ARG A 318 6.39 -5.62 -1.91
C ARG A 318 5.16 -4.72 -2.01
N GLN A 319 5.28 -3.55 -2.61
CA GLN A 319 4.17 -2.62 -2.85
C GLN A 319 3.07 -3.24 -3.71
N SER A 320 3.46 -4.06 -4.69
CA SER A 320 2.52 -4.79 -5.53
C SER A 320 1.65 -5.77 -4.73
N LEU A 321 2.18 -6.44 -3.70
CA LEU A 321 1.38 -7.33 -2.86
C LEU A 321 0.30 -6.56 -2.09
N GLU A 322 0.63 -5.37 -1.59
CA GLU A 322 -0.33 -4.50 -0.90
C GLU A 322 -1.40 -3.95 -1.86
N ILE A 323 -0.99 -3.52 -3.07
CA ILE A 323 -1.93 -3.08 -4.12
C ILE A 323 -2.81 -4.24 -4.60
N SER A 324 -2.31 -5.48 -4.61
CA SER A 324 -3.14 -6.66 -4.91
C SER A 324 -4.29 -6.80 -3.91
N LEU A 325 -4.00 -6.62 -2.62
CA LEU A 325 -5.02 -6.64 -1.55
C LEU A 325 -6.06 -5.52 -1.74
N LEU A 326 -5.61 -4.31 -2.07
CA LEU A 326 -6.52 -3.19 -2.38
C LEU A 326 -7.47 -3.56 -3.52
N ARG A 327 -6.95 -4.11 -4.62
CA ARG A 327 -7.75 -4.52 -5.78
C ARG A 327 -8.71 -5.67 -5.44
N GLU A 328 -8.23 -6.69 -4.72
CA GLU A 328 -9.06 -7.79 -4.25
C GLU A 328 -10.22 -7.32 -3.37
N THR A 329 -9.98 -6.25 -2.58
CA THR A 329 -11.05 -5.62 -1.77
C THR A 329 -12.04 -4.86 -2.64
N LEU A 330 -11.59 -4.12 -3.64
CA LEU A 330 -12.46 -3.43 -4.59
C LEU A 330 -13.30 -4.41 -5.42
N ASP A 331 -12.69 -5.52 -5.81
CA ASP A 331 -13.31 -6.59 -6.61
C ASP A 331 -14.02 -7.64 -5.73
N TRP A 332 -14.24 -7.35 -4.42
CA TRP A 332 -14.92 -8.29 -3.53
C TRP A 332 -16.31 -8.62 -4.07
N PRO A 333 -16.68 -9.91 -4.13
CA PRO A 333 -17.92 -10.33 -4.77
C PRO A 333 -19.16 -9.79 -4.06
N GLU A 334 -20.16 -9.43 -4.87
CA GLU A 334 -21.46 -8.99 -4.40
C GLU A 334 -22.46 -10.14 -4.50
N PRO A 335 -22.99 -10.61 -3.34
CA PRO A 335 -24.01 -11.66 -3.35
C PRO A 335 -25.38 -11.18 -3.88
N PHE A 336 -25.62 -9.88 -3.93
CA PHE A 336 -26.88 -9.31 -4.39
C PHE A 336 -26.80 -8.76 -5.80
N HIS A 337 -27.93 -8.82 -6.53
CA HIS A 337 -28.10 -8.20 -7.83
C HIS A 337 -28.50 -6.73 -7.65
N PHE A 338 -27.58 -5.81 -7.90
CA PHE A 338 -27.87 -4.36 -7.81
C PHE A 338 -28.25 -3.75 -9.16
N GLU A 339 -27.55 -4.08 -10.24
CA GLU A 339 -27.75 -3.50 -11.56
C GLU A 339 -28.39 -4.48 -12.55
N ASP A 340 -28.12 -5.77 -12.39
CA ASP A 340 -28.52 -6.86 -13.28
C ASP A 340 -29.80 -7.59 -12.85
N GLY A 341 -30.41 -7.21 -11.70
CA GLY A 341 -31.69 -7.71 -11.24
C GLY A 341 -32.86 -7.20 -12.07
N LYS A 342 -33.99 -7.90 -12.01
CA LYS A 342 -35.23 -7.43 -12.64
C LYS A 342 -35.64 -6.06 -12.05
N PRO A 343 -35.92 -5.04 -12.87
CA PRO A 343 -36.40 -3.80 -12.34
C PRO A 343 -37.77 -4.01 -11.67
N LEU A 344 -38.02 -3.36 -10.57
CA LEU A 344 -39.35 -3.28 -9.98
C LEU A 344 -40.18 -2.30 -10.80
N PRO A 345 -41.39 -2.70 -11.25
CA PRO A 345 -42.25 -1.76 -11.90
C PRO A 345 -42.61 -0.62 -10.92
N GLY A 346 -42.04 0.55 -11.18
CA GLY A 346 -42.17 1.70 -10.30
C GLY A 346 -43.59 2.23 -10.31
N ALA A 347 -44.29 2.05 -9.21
CA ALA A 347 -45.37 2.93 -8.83
C ALA A 347 -45.37 3.05 -7.29
N PRO A 348 -45.29 4.26 -6.75
CA PRO A 348 -45.35 4.49 -5.29
C PRO A 348 -46.67 4.01 -4.65
N ASP A 349 -47.67 3.67 -5.45
CA ASP A 349 -49.01 3.24 -5.01
C ASP A 349 -49.30 1.73 -5.23
N MET A 350 -48.31 0.92 -5.59
CA MET A 350 -48.52 -0.51 -5.76
C MET A 350 -48.72 -1.19 -4.41
N PRO A 351 -49.86 -1.93 -4.21
CA PRO A 351 -50.05 -2.67 -2.98
C PRO A 351 -48.95 -3.74 -2.84
N CYS A 352 -48.15 -3.65 -1.76
CA CYS A 352 -47.05 -4.57 -1.51
C CYS A 352 -47.48 -5.61 -0.47
N GLU A 353 -47.54 -6.87 -0.89
CA GLU A 353 -47.68 -8.01 0.01
C GLU A 353 -46.27 -8.65 0.19
N ILE A 354 -45.83 -8.83 1.43
CA ILE A 354 -44.58 -9.52 1.75
C ILE A 354 -44.90 -10.86 2.38
N ARG A 355 -44.42 -11.95 1.78
CA ARG A 355 -44.66 -13.29 2.29
C ARG A 355 -43.33 -14.01 2.59
N PHE A 356 -43.21 -14.52 3.80
CA PHE A 356 -42.18 -15.46 4.22
C PHE A 356 -42.70 -16.87 3.98
N ASP A 357 -41.98 -17.64 3.16
CA ASP A 357 -42.34 -19.00 2.74
C ASP A 357 -41.24 -19.96 3.22
N HIS A 358 -41.49 -20.63 4.36
CA HIS A 358 -40.56 -21.54 5.05
C HIS A 358 -39.16 -20.93 5.30
N VAL A 359 -39.10 -19.69 5.75
CA VAL A 359 -37.86 -18.93 5.92
C VAL A 359 -37.12 -19.34 7.17
N SER A 360 -35.88 -19.78 6.96
CA SER A 360 -34.88 -19.92 8.04
C SER A 360 -33.67 -19.07 7.74
N TYR A 361 -33.05 -18.52 8.78
CA TYR A 361 -31.84 -17.72 8.65
C TYR A 361 -30.85 -18.03 9.77
N ARG A 362 -29.57 -18.19 9.36
CA ARG A 362 -28.42 -18.37 10.25
C ARG A 362 -27.33 -17.37 9.87
N TYR A 363 -26.80 -16.65 10.87
CA TYR A 363 -25.59 -15.84 10.67
C TYR A 363 -24.37 -16.72 10.39
N PRO A 364 -23.38 -16.25 9.61
CA PRO A 364 -22.24 -17.07 9.18
C PRO A 364 -21.46 -17.74 10.33
N GLU A 365 -21.32 -17.08 11.46
CA GLU A 365 -20.57 -17.58 12.63
C GLU A 365 -21.46 -18.25 13.70
N ALA A 366 -22.78 -18.37 13.46
CA ALA A 366 -23.71 -18.93 14.43
C ALA A 366 -23.85 -20.45 14.28
N GLU A 367 -23.88 -21.17 15.39
CA GLU A 367 -24.11 -22.62 15.41
C GLU A 367 -25.57 -23.01 15.15
N ALA A 368 -26.52 -22.13 15.50
CA ALA A 368 -27.95 -22.36 15.39
C ALA A 368 -28.65 -21.32 14.52
N ASP A 369 -29.82 -21.70 13.99
CA ASP A 369 -30.66 -20.80 13.22
C ASP A 369 -31.23 -19.69 14.14
N THR A 370 -31.10 -18.44 13.75
CA THR A 370 -31.69 -17.28 14.44
C THR A 370 -33.19 -17.22 14.19
N LEU A 371 -33.61 -17.63 12.99
CA LEU A 371 -35.01 -17.81 12.61
C LEU A 371 -35.17 -19.20 12.02
N HIS A 372 -36.23 -19.90 12.38
CA HIS A 372 -36.49 -21.27 11.96
C HIS A 372 -37.90 -21.41 11.42
N ASP A 373 -38.04 -21.83 10.18
CA ASP A 373 -39.28 -22.18 9.48
C ASP A 373 -40.41 -21.13 9.64
N ILE A 374 -40.08 -19.85 9.41
CA ILE A 374 -41.04 -18.74 9.51
C ILE A 374 -41.97 -18.76 8.31
N ASN A 375 -43.26 -18.84 8.57
CA ASN A 375 -44.36 -18.71 7.65
C ASN A 375 -45.23 -17.54 8.04
N LEU A 376 -45.11 -16.41 7.32
CA LEU A 376 -45.78 -15.15 7.64
C LEU A 376 -46.18 -14.40 6.39
N THR A 377 -47.36 -13.90 6.29
CA THR A 377 -47.80 -12.98 5.21
C THR A 377 -48.15 -11.65 5.84
N ILE A 378 -47.60 -10.56 5.29
CA ILE A 378 -47.90 -9.17 5.62
C ILE A 378 -48.66 -8.59 4.45
N HIS A 379 -49.97 -8.36 4.62
CA HIS A 379 -50.80 -7.86 3.54
C HIS A 379 -50.62 -6.35 3.30
N ALA A 380 -50.96 -5.89 2.12
CA ALA A 380 -50.92 -4.48 1.80
C ALA A 380 -51.75 -3.63 2.77
N GLY A 381 -51.11 -2.59 3.34
CA GLY A 381 -51.76 -1.71 4.36
C GLY A 381 -51.88 -2.28 5.76
N GLU A 382 -51.41 -3.51 6.01
CA GLU A 382 -51.42 -4.13 7.32
C GLU A 382 -50.42 -3.46 8.27
N LYS A 383 -50.81 -3.34 9.57
CA LYS A 383 -49.97 -2.88 10.67
C LYS A 383 -49.60 -4.06 11.55
N LEU A 384 -48.37 -4.52 11.43
CA LEU A 384 -47.84 -5.65 12.20
C LEU A 384 -46.98 -5.16 13.35
N ALA A 385 -47.24 -5.65 14.58
CA ALA A 385 -46.37 -5.44 15.72
C ALA A 385 -45.56 -6.71 16.02
N ILE A 386 -44.23 -6.60 16.06
CA ILE A 386 -43.30 -7.70 16.36
C ILE A 386 -42.78 -7.51 17.78
N VAL A 387 -43.16 -8.40 18.71
CA VAL A 387 -42.75 -8.38 20.10
C VAL A 387 -42.00 -9.64 20.48
N GLY A 388 -41.12 -9.55 21.46
CA GLY A 388 -40.32 -10.70 21.93
C GLY A 388 -39.12 -10.26 22.76
N LEU A 389 -38.46 -11.20 23.39
CA LEU A 389 -37.25 -10.97 24.19
C LEU A 389 -36.10 -10.48 23.35
N ASN A 390 -35.06 -9.90 24.00
CA ASN A 390 -33.83 -9.57 23.32
C ASN A 390 -33.17 -10.85 22.79
N GLY A 391 -32.70 -10.83 21.53
CA GLY A 391 -32.16 -12.02 20.87
C GLY A 391 -33.19 -12.91 20.15
N ALA A 392 -34.51 -12.64 20.27
CA ALA A 392 -35.57 -13.47 19.64
C ALA A 392 -35.66 -13.34 18.08
N GLY A 393 -34.67 -12.72 17.40
CA GLY A 393 -34.64 -12.63 15.94
C GLY A 393 -35.47 -11.50 15.32
N LYS A 394 -36.09 -10.58 16.10
CA LYS A 394 -36.94 -9.48 15.58
C LYS A 394 -36.25 -8.63 14.52
N THR A 395 -35.03 -8.16 14.81
CA THR A 395 -34.23 -7.36 13.87
C THR A 395 -33.85 -8.15 12.63
N THR A 396 -33.57 -9.44 12.78
CA THR A 396 -33.26 -10.35 11.67
C THR A 396 -34.46 -10.52 10.73
N LEU A 397 -35.66 -10.68 11.31
CA LEU A 397 -36.89 -10.77 10.52
C LEU A 397 -37.13 -9.48 9.70
N VAL A 398 -36.96 -8.31 10.32
CA VAL A 398 -37.07 -7.03 9.61
C VAL A 398 -36.00 -6.89 8.52
N ARG A 399 -34.76 -7.28 8.77
CA ARG A 399 -33.67 -7.25 7.77
C ARG A 399 -33.96 -8.16 6.57
N LEU A 400 -34.57 -9.32 6.79
CA LEU A 400 -35.01 -10.22 5.73
C LEU A 400 -36.19 -9.61 4.96
N ALA A 401 -37.16 -9.00 5.64
CA ALA A 401 -38.30 -8.33 4.99
C ALA A 401 -37.82 -7.19 4.08
N CYS A 402 -36.87 -6.38 4.56
CA CYS A 402 -36.31 -5.26 3.82
C CYS A 402 -35.25 -5.67 2.77
N GLY A 403 -34.91 -6.97 2.69
CA GLY A 403 -33.93 -7.47 1.72
C GLY A 403 -32.46 -7.14 2.06
N PHE A 404 -32.13 -6.73 3.29
CA PHE A 404 -30.74 -6.60 3.73
C PHE A 404 -30.04 -7.95 3.90
N LEU A 405 -30.83 -9.02 4.11
CA LEU A 405 -30.38 -10.38 4.24
C LEU A 405 -31.22 -11.27 3.32
N ASP A 406 -30.59 -12.30 2.76
CA ASP A 406 -31.31 -13.38 2.08
C ASP A 406 -31.47 -14.58 3.02
N PRO A 407 -32.60 -15.29 2.97
CA PRO A 407 -32.81 -16.44 3.82
C PRO A 407 -31.82 -17.58 3.48
N THR A 408 -31.33 -18.29 4.51
CA THR A 408 -30.50 -19.48 4.34
C THR A 408 -31.30 -20.62 3.74
N ARG A 409 -32.60 -20.72 4.10
CA ARG A 409 -33.58 -21.65 3.53
C ARG A 409 -34.92 -20.95 3.38
N GLY A 410 -35.72 -21.40 2.41
CA GLY A 410 -37.00 -20.75 2.10
C GLY A 410 -36.86 -19.52 1.19
N ARG A 411 -37.89 -18.70 1.15
CA ARG A 411 -37.99 -17.54 0.27
C ARG A 411 -38.75 -16.41 0.91
N VAL A 412 -38.31 -15.18 0.64
CA VAL A 412 -39.11 -13.97 0.87
C VAL A 412 -39.69 -13.54 -0.47
N LEU A 413 -40.99 -13.36 -0.52
CA LEU A 413 -41.71 -13.04 -1.74
C LEU A 413 -42.32 -11.64 -1.63
N LEU A 414 -42.20 -10.84 -2.69
CA LEU A 414 -42.94 -9.60 -2.89
C LEU A 414 -44.01 -9.87 -3.96
N ASN A 415 -45.29 -9.75 -3.60
CA ASN A 415 -46.40 -10.02 -4.51
C ASN A 415 -46.28 -11.39 -5.23
N GLY A 416 -45.83 -12.42 -4.48
CA GLY A 416 -45.66 -13.78 -4.97
C GLY A 416 -44.34 -14.06 -5.71
N GLN A 417 -43.47 -13.07 -5.92
CA GLN A 417 -42.19 -13.21 -6.63
C GLN A 417 -41.02 -13.09 -5.65
N ASP A 418 -40.01 -13.96 -5.78
CA ASP A 418 -38.83 -14.00 -4.93
C ASP A 418 -38.02 -12.69 -5.05
N ILE A 419 -37.74 -12.07 -3.89
CA ILE A 419 -37.05 -10.78 -3.84
C ILE A 419 -35.62 -10.83 -4.38
N ARG A 420 -34.97 -11.99 -4.40
CA ARG A 420 -33.63 -12.19 -4.96
C ARG A 420 -33.55 -11.97 -6.47
N GLN A 421 -34.69 -11.97 -7.18
CA GLN A 421 -34.75 -11.73 -8.61
C GLN A 421 -34.77 -10.25 -8.99
N TYR A 422 -35.11 -9.38 -8.05
CA TYR A 422 -35.22 -7.95 -8.28
C TYR A 422 -33.90 -7.22 -8.16
N ASN A 423 -33.77 -6.09 -8.85
CA ASN A 423 -32.76 -5.09 -8.55
C ASN A 423 -32.89 -4.68 -7.08
N ARG A 424 -31.80 -4.81 -6.34
CA ARG A 424 -31.86 -4.64 -4.90
C ARG A 424 -32.07 -3.16 -4.49
N TRP A 425 -31.58 -2.21 -5.29
CA TRP A 425 -31.81 -0.79 -5.05
C TRP A 425 -33.30 -0.44 -5.20
N ASP A 426 -33.96 -0.97 -6.25
CA ASP A 426 -35.39 -0.76 -6.46
C ASP A 426 -36.20 -1.36 -5.29
N TYR A 427 -35.77 -2.54 -4.81
CA TYR A 427 -36.42 -3.18 -3.66
C TYR A 427 -36.23 -2.36 -2.39
N TYR A 428 -35.03 -1.82 -2.10
CA TYR A 428 -34.78 -0.95 -0.96
C TYR A 428 -35.61 0.34 -0.99
N ALA A 429 -35.88 0.88 -2.16
CA ALA A 429 -36.69 2.08 -2.32
C ALA A 429 -38.15 1.93 -1.85
N LEU A 430 -38.63 0.68 -1.67
CA LEU A 430 -39.97 0.41 -1.10
C LEU A 430 -40.02 0.66 0.41
N PHE A 431 -38.90 0.76 1.11
CA PHE A 431 -38.84 0.80 2.56
C PHE A 431 -38.36 2.14 3.09
N SER A 432 -38.96 2.54 4.22
CA SER A 432 -38.48 3.62 5.07
C SER A 432 -38.25 3.05 6.47
N LEU A 433 -36.98 3.02 6.92
CA LEU A 433 -36.60 2.42 8.20
C LEU A 433 -36.20 3.51 9.21
N TYR A 434 -36.92 3.61 10.32
CA TYR A 434 -36.59 4.49 11.42
C TYR A 434 -36.17 3.66 12.64
N THR A 435 -34.93 3.82 13.11
CA THR A 435 -34.46 3.21 14.34
C THR A 435 -34.44 4.25 15.46
N LEU A 436 -35.39 4.16 16.38
CA LEU A 436 -35.43 4.98 17.60
C LEU A 436 -34.55 4.31 18.67
N TYR A 437 -33.36 4.83 18.95
CA TYR A 437 -32.62 4.52 20.15
C TYR A 437 -33.20 5.29 21.31
N LEU A 438 -34.13 4.67 22.05
CA LEU A 438 -34.47 5.15 23.37
C LEU A 438 -33.26 4.89 24.26
N ARG A 439 -32.42 5.91 24.44
CA ARG A 439 -31.36 5.92 25.44
C ARG A 439 -32.08 5.87 26.78
N GLY A 440 -32.10 4.70 27.43
CA GLY A 440 -32.62 4.57 28.77
C GLY A 440 -31.92 5.58 29.67
N ARG A 441 -32.61 6.61 30.10
CA ARG A 441 -32.21 7.40 31.26
C ARG A 441 -32.37 6.47 32.47
N GLU A 442 -31.27 5.94 32.95
CA GLU A 442 -31.12 5.60 34.35
C GLU A 442 -31.21 6.93 35.13
N ASN A 443 -32.38 7.34 35.47
CA ASN A 443 -32.78 8.20 36.60
C ASN A 443 -34.18 8.74 36.26
N GLY A 444 -35.11 8.39 37.13
CA GLY A 444 -36.55 8.54 37.05
C GLY A 444 -37.10 9.96 36.79
N GLU A 445 -36.86 10.53 35.62
CA GLU A 445 -37.61 11.71 35.16
C GLU A 445 -38.65 11.28 34.11
N LYS A 446 -39.90 11.51 34.45
CA LYS A 446 -41.07 11.33 33.59
C LYS A 446 -40.88 12.16 32.30
N VAL A 447 -40.94 11.50 31.16
CA VAL A 447 -41.05 12.18 29.86
C VAL A 447 -42.48 12.70 29.72
N ASP A 448 -42.66 14.02 29.77
CA ASP A 448 -43.90 14.67 29.34
C ASP A 448 -44.10 14.49 27.85
N ARG A 449 -45.20 13.86 27.49
CA ARG A 449 -45.69 13.75 26.10
C ARG A 449 -46.23 15.11 25.66
N LYS A 450 -45.60 15.71 24.69
CA LYS A 450 -46.25 16.65 23.76
C LYS A 450 -46.18 16.12 22.36
#